data_b4ee91d2a8c44e9c0ee1d38897a00be1
#
_entry.id   b4ee91d2a8c44e9c0ee1d38897a00be1
#
_cell.length_a   1.000
_cell.length_b   1.000
_cell.length_c   1.000
_cell.angle_alpha   90.00
_cell.angle_beta   90.00
_cell.angle_gamma   90.00
#
_symmetry.space_group_name_H-M   'P 1'
#
loop_
_entity.id
_entity.type
_entity.pdbx_description
1 polymer ?
#
loop_
_entity_poly.entity_id
_entity_poly.type
_entity_poly.pdbx_seq_one_letter_code
_entity_poly.pdbx_strand_id
1 'polypeptide(L)'
;MGLTGFITEDNMHILLSIIEKLGEVDFSSLDYDAIGHAYQWVLRYFAPQKAKEGEVYTPYEVIKLVVQLLDPEEGTKVADPAAGSGAMLIESYRYVKIKSGKERVRMF
;
A
#
# COMPACT_ATOMS: atom_id res chain seq x y z
N MET A 1 20.94 -5.91 -6.78
CA MET A 1 20.38 -6.74 -7.88
C MET A 1 19.47 -5.81 -8.67
N GLY A 2 19.82 -5.48 -9.93
CA GLY A 2 19.05 -4.51 -10.70
C GLY A 2 17.83 -5.16 -11.36
N LEU A 3 16.79 -4.36 -11.65
CA LEU A 3 15.56 -4.77 -12.35
C LEU A 3 15.84 -5.46 -13.70
N THR A 4 16.98 -5.16 -14.33
CA THR A 4 17.39 -5.72 -15.63
C THR A 4 17.59 -7.25 -15.62
N GLY A 5 17.84 -7.87 -14.45
CA GLY A 5 17.99 -9.33 -14.34
C GLY A 5 16.68 -10.11 -14.42
N PHE A 6 15.53 -9.41 -14.33
CA PHE A 6 14.21 -10.03 -14.43
C PHE A 6 13.58 -9.91 -15.82
N ILE A 7 14.19 -9.10 -16.72
CA ILE A 7 13.67 -8.88 -18.06
C ILE A 7 14.32 -9.89 -18.99
N THR A 8 13.51 -10.78 -19.54
CA THR A 8 13.88 -11.78 -20.53
C THR A 8 13.10 -11.53 -21.82
N GLU A 9 13.52 -12.11 -22.94
CA GLU A 9 12.74 -12.02 -24.19
C GLU A 9 11.32 -12.54 -24.02
N ASP A 10 11.14 -13.59 -23.20
CA ASP A 10 9.84 -14.22 -22.97
C ASP A 10 8.86 -13.33 -22.18
N ASN A 11 9.33 -12.40 -21.34
CA ASN A 11 8.48 -11.54 -20.52
C ASN A 11 8.46 -10.07 -20.98
N MET A 12 9.21 -9.72 -22.01
CA MET A 12 9.28 -8.37 -22.55
C MET A 12 7.91 -7.83 -22.96
N HIS A 13 7.08 -8.67 -23.60
CA HIS A 13 5.74 -8.29 -24.01
C HIS A 13 4.82 -7.94 -22.84
N ILE A 14 5.00 -8.60 -21.68
CA ILE A 14 4.26 -8.30 -20.44
C ILE A 14 4.69 -6.92 -19.91
N LEU A 15 5.99 -6.65 -19.89
CA LEU A 15 6.52 -5.38 -19.45
C LEU A 15 6.01 -4.23 -20.33
N LEU A 16 6.06 -4.39 -21.64
CA LEU A 16 5.54 -3.40 -22.59
C LEU A 16 4.06 -3.13 -22.38
N SER A 17 3.25 -4.18 -22.20
CA SER A 17 1.81 -4.04 -21.91
C SER A 17 1.54 -3.31 -20.59
N ILE A 18 2.35 -3.53 -19.56
CA ILE A 18 2.23 -2.81 -18.29
C ILE A 18 2.59 -1.34 -18.47
N ILE A 19 3.69 -1.03 -19.18
CA ILE A 19 4.11 0.35 -19.44
C ILE A 19 3.03 1.10 -20.25
N GLU A 20 2.47 0.47 -21.26
CA GLU A 20 1.42 1.03 -22.11
C GLU A 20 0.18 1.37 -21.25
N LYS A 21 -0.30 0.42 -20.47
CA LYS A 21 -1.46 0.63 -19.56
C LYS A 21 -1.22 1.67 -18.48
N LEU A 22 -0.01 1.70 -17.91
CA LEU A 22 0.33 2.73 -16.93
C LEU A 22 0.48 4.11 -17.58
N GLY A 23 0.94 4.17 -18.83
CA GLY A 23 1.04 5.43 -19.59
C GLY A 23 -0.31 6.07 -19.91
N GLU A 24 -1.41 5.30 -19.92
CA GLU A 24 -2.78 5.80 -20.11
C GLU A 24 -3.36 6.45 -18.85
N VAL A 25 -2.73 6.25 -17.68
CA VAL A 25 -3.22 6.76 -16.41
C VAL A 25 -2.58 8.11 -16.09
N ASP A 26 -3.38 9.13 -15.89
CA ASP A 26 -2.92 10.42 -15.38
C ASP A 26 -2.70 10.35 -13.85
N PHE A 27 -1.48 10.02 -13.46
CA PHE A 27 -1.09 9.93 -12.05
C PHE A 27 -1.09 11.30 -11.34
N SER A 28 -1.04 12.41 -12.07
CA SER A 28 -1.03 13.75 -11.47
C SER A 28 -2.39 14.13 -10.87
N SER A 29 -3.45 13.52 -11.37
CA SER A 29 -4.83 13.71 -10.91
C SER A 29 -5.22 12.77 -9.76
N LEU A 30 -4.38 11.76 -9.44
CA LEU A 30 -4.68 10.80 -8.39
C LEU A 30 -4.29 11.35 -7.02
N ASP A 31 -5.21 11.20 -6.07
CA ASP A 31 -4.91 11.44 -4.66
C ASP A 31 -3.86 10.40 -4.17
N TYR A 32 -3.00 10.80 -3.24
CA TYR A 32 -2.02 9.92 -2.58
C TYR A 32 -2.65 8.62 -2.09
N ASP A 33 -3.89 8.68 -1.69
CA ASP A 33 -4.69 7.55 -1.23
C ASP A 33 -4.97 6.52 -2.34
N ALA A 34 -5.13 6.95 -3.60
CA ALA A 34 -5.42 6.05 -4.72
C ALA A 34 -4.26 5.09 -5.03
N ILE A 35 -3.02 5.57 -4.96
CA ILE A 35 -1.82 4.74 -5.19
C ILE A 35 -1.65 3.71 -4.07
N GLY A 36 -1.85 4.14 -2.82
CA GLY A 36 -1.82 3.24 -1.67
C GLY A 36 -2.88 2.13 -1.76
N HIS A 37 -4.09 2.48 -2.19
CA HIS A 37 -5.17 1.52 -2.43
C HIS A 37 -4.86 0.53 -3.55
N ALA A 38 -4.32 1.02 -4.68
CA ALA A 38 -3.93 0.16 -5.79
C ALA A 38 -2.84 -0.83 -5.36
N TYR A 39 -1.84 -0.36 -4.59
CA TYR A 39 -0.80 -1.21 -4.05
C TYR A 39 -1.36 -2.28 -3.09
N GLN A 40 -2.24 -1.91 -2.17
CA GLN A 40 -2.90 -2.86 -1.27
C GLN A 40 -3.76 -3.86 -2.03
N TRP A 41 -4.43 -3.43 -3.11
CA TRP A 41 -5.21 -4.32 -3.96
C TRP A 41 -4.32 -5.37 -4.64
N VAL A 42 -3.18 -4.95 -5.17
CA VAL A 42 -2.18 -5.86 -5.77
C VAL A 42 -1.69 -6.87 -4.73
N LEU A 43 -1.32 -6.42 -3.53
CA LEU A 43 -0.91 -7.30 -2.45
C LEU A 43 -2.00 -8.32 -2.09
N ARG A 44 -3.24 -7.88 -2.01
CA ARG A 44 -4.41 -8.72 -1.74
C ARG A 44 -4.63 -9.80 -2.80
N TYR A 45 -4.44 -9.44 -4.06
CA TYR A 45 -4.56 -10.37 -5.19
C TYR A 45 -3.49 -11.47 -5.13
N PHE A 46 -2.27 -11.15 -4.74
CA PHE A 46 -1.17 -12.09 -4.62
C PHE A 46 -1.05 -12.76 -3.24
N ALA A 47 -1.80 -12.30 -2.23
CA ALA A 47 -1.76 -12.83 -0.86
C ALA A 47 -1.90 -14.37 -0.77
N PRO A 48 -2.81 -15.04 -1.52
CA PRO A 48 -2.94 -16.48 -1.45
C PRO A 48 -1.70 -17.25 -1.92
N GLN A 49 -0.97 -16.71 -2.91
CA GLN A 49 0.29 -17.30 -3.38
C GLN A 49 1.42 -17.06 -2.37
N LYS A 50 1.53 -15.85 -1.86
CA LYS A 50 2.56 -15.45 -0.90
C LYS A 50 2.40 -16.13 0.46
N ALA A 51 1.18 -16.42 0.90
CA ALA A 51 0.94 -17.20 2.10
C ALA A 51 1.52 -18.62 2.02
N LYS A 52 1.57 -19.23 0.83
CA LYS A 52 2.22 -20.52 0.59
C LYS A 52 3.75 -20.43 0.66
N GLU A 53 4.30 -19.26 0.41
CA GLU A 53 5.74 -18.96 0.46
C GLU A 53 6.19 -18.49 1.86
N GLY A 54 5.28 -18.45 2.85
CA GLY A 54 5.56 -18.01 4.23
C GLY A 54 5.46 -16.50 4.44
N GLU A 55 5.07 -15.73 3.43
CA GLU A 55 4.77 -14.32 3.60
C GLU A 55 3.35 -14.13 4.14
N VAL A 56 3.21 -13.56 5.33
CA VAL A 56 1.93 -13.34 6.00
C VAL A 56 1.44 -11.93 5.68
N TYR A 57 0.25 -11.85 5.11
CA TYR A 57 -0.46 -10.60 4.86
C TYR A 57 -1.53 -10.38 5.92
N THR A 58 -1.53 -9.22 6.56
CA THR A 58 -2.58 -8.87 7.52
C THR A 58 -3.85 -8.45 6.79
N PRO A 59 -5.00 -9.10 7.00
CA PRO A 59 -6.26 -8.73 6.38
C PRO A 59 -6.64 -7.27 6.70
N TYR A 60 -7.19 -6.58 5.70
CA TYR A 60 -7.53 -5.16 5.82
C TYR A 60 -8.54 -4.88 6.96
N GLU A 61 -9.47 -5.77 7.17
CA GLU A 61 -10.47 -5.70 8.24
C GLU A 61 -9.81 -5.72 9.63
N VAL A 62 -8.73 -6.51 9.78
CA VAL A 62 -7.91 -6.56 11.00
C VAL A 62 -7.13 -5.26 11.17
N ILE A 63 -6.54 -4.74 10.09
CA ILE A 63 -5.81 -3.47 10.09
C ILE A 63 -6.74 -2.35 10.58
N LYS A 64 -7.94 -2.25 10.01
CA LYS A 64 -8.94 -1.27 10.43
C LYS A 64 -9.31 -1.40 11.90
N LEU A 65 -9.57 -2.62 12.36
CA LEU A 65 -9.92 -2.86 13.76
C LEU A 65 -8.79 -2.41 14.69
N VAL A 66 -7.55 -2.78 14.39
CA VAL A 66 -6.38 -2.40 15.20
C VAL A 66 -6.23 -0.88 15.25
N VAL A 67 -6.34 -0.20 14.12
CA VAL A 67 -6.23 1.26 14.05
C VAL A 67 -7.37 1.94 14.82
N GLN A 68 -8.60 1.44 14.72
CA GLN A 68 -9.74 1.96 15.49
C GLN A 68 -9.57 1.77 17.00
N LEU A 69 -9.01 0.63 17.43
CA LEU A 69 -8.72 0.39 18.85
C LEU A 69 -7.57 1.25 19.37
N LEU A 70 -6.57 1.53 18.51
CA LEU A 70 -5.46 2.42 18.83
C LEU A 70 -5.91 3.88 18.96
N ASP A 71 -6.93 4.25 18.21
CA ASP A 71 -7.54 5.59 18.15
C ASP A 71 -6.52 6.75 18.06
N PRO A 72 -5.61 6.73 17.07
CA PRO A 72 -4.57 7.76 16.98
C PRO A 72 -5.17 9.15 16.78
N GLU A 73 -4.53 10.16 17.39
CA GLU A 73 -4.96 11.56 17.31
C GLU A 73 -4.05 12.37 16.39
N GLU A 74 -4.53 13.53 15.92
CA GLU A 74 -3.76 14.46 15.11
C GLU A 74 -2.49 14.92 15.85
N GLY A 75 -1.34 14.83 15.19
CA GLY A 75 -0.05 15.22 15.74
C GLY A 75 0.66 14.13 16.54
N THR A 76 0.03 12.97 16.76
CA THR A 76 0.71 11.83 17.38
C THR A 76 1.70 11.18 16.41
N LYS A 77 2.72 10.54 16.96
CA LYS A 77 3.67 9.72 16.20
C LYS A 77 3.22 8.27 16.27
N VAL A 78 2.98 7.68 15.12
CA VAL A 78 2.68 6.26 14.99
C VAL A 78 3.90 5.55 14.43
N ALA A 79 4.38 4.51 15.11
CA ALA A 79 5.49 3.68 14.67
C ALA A 79 5.05 2.22 14.59
N ASP A 80 5.46 1.55 13.53
CA ASP A 80 5.24 0.12 13.33
C ASP A 80 6.60 -0.55 13.13
N PRO A 81 7.11 -1.30 14.13
CA PRO A 81 8.41 -1.96 14.05
C PRO A 81 8.42 -3.15 13.07
N ALA A 82 7.26 -3.59 12.62
CA ALA A 82 7.10 -4.70 11.67
C ALA A 82 6.26 -4.28 10.45
N ALA A 83 6.49 -3.07 9.96
CA ALA A 83 5.63 -2.36 9.00
C ALA A 83 5.28 -3.14 7.73
N GLY A 84 6.17 -4.05 7.27
CA GLY A 84 5.94 -4.78 6.03
C GLY A 84 5.63 -3.84 4.87
N SER A 85 4.40 -3.88 4.36
CA SER A 85 3.90 -2.99 3.30
C SER A 85 3.54 -1.58 3.79
N GLY A 86 3.61 -1.31 5.10
CA GLY A 86 3.18 -0.05 5.71
C GLY A 86 1.66 0.09 5.88
N ALA A 87 0.90 -0.97 5.70
CA ALA A 87 -0.57 -0.91 5.69
C ALA A 87 -1.18 -0.35 6.99
N MET A 88 -0.60 -0.67 8.15
CA MET A 88 -1.03 -0.11 9.44
C MET A 88 -0.79 1.40 9.52
N LEU A 89 0.35 1.88 9.02
CA LEU A 89 0.70 3.31 9.01
C LEU A 89 -0.21 4.08 8.06
N ILE A 90 -0.46 3.54 6.86
CA ILE A 90 -1.35 4.14 5.86
C ILE A 90 -2.76 4.26 6.42
N GLU A 91 -3.30 3.19 7.03
CA GLU A 91 -4.65 3.23 7.60
C GLU A 91 -4.74 4.14 8.82
N SER A 92 -3.69 4.22 9.66
CA SER A 92 -3.61 5.18 10.77
C SER A 92 -3.70 6.62 10.27
N TYR A 93 -2.98 6.94 9.21
CA TYR A 93 -3.04 8.25 8.55
C TYR A 93 -4.46 8.57 8.05
N ARG A 94 -5.09 7.63 7.34
CA ARG A 94 -6.46 7.78 6.83
C ARG A 94 -7.47 7.99 7.96
N TYR A 95 -7.36 7.17 9.00
CA TYR A 95 -8.25 7.24 10.16
C TYR A 95 -8.22 8.64 10.79
N VAL A 96 -7.02 9.18 11.06
CA VAL A 96 -6.89 10.51 11.63
C VAL A 96 -7.37 11.60 10.67
N LYS A 97 -7.06 11.47 9.36
CA LYS A 97 -7.53 12.41 8.34
C LYS A 97 -9.07 12.50 8.31
N ILE A 98 -9.73 11.36 8.38
CA ILE A 98 -11.21 11.28 8.40
C ILE A 98 -11.76 11.85 9.70
N LYS A 99 -11.15 11.48 10.86
CA LYS A 99 -11.61 11.88 12.19
C LYS A 99 -11.44 13.38 12.45
N SER A 100 -10.32 13.97 12.02
CA SER A 100 -9.99 15.38 12.28
C SER A 100 -10.50 16.36 11.22
N GLY A 101 -10.89 15.89 10.05
CA GLY A 101 -11.27 16.74 8.92
C GLY A 101 -10.10 17.60 8.38
N LYS A 102 -8.86 17.34 8.80
CA LYS A 102 -7.66 18.13 8.49
C LYS A 102 -6.49 17.26 8.01
N GLU A 103 -5.66 17.86 7.19
CA GLU A 103 -4.62 17.19 6.37
C GLU A 103 -3.24 16.96 7.02
N ARG A 104 -3.05 16.83 8.32
CA ARG A 104 -1.69 16.67 8.88
C ARG A 104 -1.54 15.53 9.88
N VAL A 105 -1.03 14.41 9.39
CA VAL A 105 -0.39 13.37 10.21
C VAL A 105 1.02 13.13 9.68
N ARG A 106 2.00 13.09 10.57
CA ARG A 106 3.37 12.71 10.23
C ARG A 106 3.55 11.21 10.45
N MET A 107 3.91 10.49 9.38
CA MET A 107 4.38 9.12 9.46
C MET A 107 5.91 9.11 9.58
N PHE A 108 6.45 8.30 10.46
CA PHE A 108 7.88 8.03 10.60
C PHE A 108 8.12 6.53 10.54
#